data_cbfb2d9a5432b7ad279672615b935a89
#
_entry.id   cbfb2d9a5432b7ad279672615b935a89
#
_cell.length_a   1.000
_cell.length_b   1.000
_cell.length_c   1.000
_cell.angle_alpha   90.00
_cell.angle_beta   90.00
_cell.angle_gamma   90.00
#
_symmetry.space_group_name_H-M   'P 1'
#
loop_
_entity.id
_entity.type
_entity.pdbx_description
1 polymer ?
#
loop_
_entity_poly.entity_id
_entity_poly.type
_entity_poly.pdbx_seq_one_letter_code
_entity_poly.pdbx_strand_id
1 'polypeptide(L)'
;LKCHIILERRIPVTHDAYEITGNVFLNKLLGASVEFRESGLDMNAEGEAVSRKLSEVGSKPYFIPGGGSNAVGALGYVNCALELVSQFKAKSIRFDYLVHATGSTGTQAGLVAGLEGLDSGLPVLGISVRQNSEKQIDAVWKLVRKTSEKLKSQEIKREKILVDDRYVGKGYAIPTDGTIEAITLL
;
A
#
# COMPACT_ATOMS: atom_id res chain seq x y z
N LEU A 1 10.25 -11.72 -19.07
CA LEU A 1 10.62 -10.91 -17.91
C LEU A 1 11.05 -11.83 -16.77
N LYS A 2 12.12 -11.45 -16.05
CA LYS A 2 12.52 -12.12 -14.81
C LYS A 2 12.01 -11.30 -13.64
N CYS A 3 11.55 -11.96 -12.57
CA CYS A 3 11.09 -11.32 -11.35
C CYS A 3 12.04 -11.67 -10.20
N HIS A 4 12.47 -10.65 -9.45
CA HIS A 4 13.28 -10.79 -8.25
C HIS A 4 12.55 -10.14 -7.09
N ILE A 5 12.28 -10.89 -6.02
CA ILE A 5 11.46 -10.46 -4.89
C ILE A 5 12.31 -10.46 -3.63
N ILE A 6 12.26 -9.35 -2.88
CA ILE A 6 12.91 -9.20 -1.59
C ILE A 6 11.82 -9.13 -0.53
N LEU A 7 11.88 -10.02 0.45
CA LEU A 7 10.93 -10.13 1.55
C LEU A 7 11.62 -9.81 2.88
N GLU A 8 10.88 -9.15 3.78
CA GLU A 8 11.33 -8.83 5.13
C GLU A 8 10.76 -9.84 6.13
N ARG A 9 11.60 -10.37 7.02
CA ARG A 9 11.18 -11.18 8.18
C ARG A 9 10.70 -10.26 9.29
N ARG A 10 9.45 -9.80 9.24
CA ARG A 10 8.90 -8.80 10.17
C ARG A 10 8.56 -9.34 11.56
N ILE A 11 8.34 -10.62 11.66
CA ILE A 11 7.99 -11.29 12.92
C ILE A 11 8.98 -12.41 13.17
N PRO A 12 9.24 -12.77 14.44
CA PRO A 12 10.03 -13.95 14.76
C PRO A 12 9.36 -15.18 14.13
N VAL A 13 10.08 -15.82 13.22
CA VAL A 13 9.55 -17.01 12.51
C VAL A 13 9.68 -18.19 13.43
N THR A 14 8.55 -18.74 13.87
CA THR A 14 8.51 -19.91 14.74
C THR A 14 8.24 -21.23 14.00
N HIS A 15 7.99 -21.15 12.67
CA HIS A 15 7.62 -22.32 11.87
C HIS A 15 8.21 -22.23 10.47
N ASP A 16 8.87 -23.30 10.02
CA ASP A 16 9.51 -23.39 8.70
C ASP A 16 8.54 -23.13 7.53
N ALA A 17 7.25 -23.44 7.72
CA ALA A 17 6.21 -23.18 6.73
C ALA A 17 6.10 -21.69 6.32
N TYR A 18 6.54 -20.74 7.16
CA TYR A 18 6.47 -19.31 6.86
C TYR A 18 7.21 -18.93 5.56
N GLU A 19 8.35 -19.57 5.28
CA GLU A 19 9.18 -19.28 4.11
C GLU A 19 8.93 -20.20 2.91
N ILE A 20 8.00 -21.17 3.03
CA ILE A 20 7.75 -22.16 1.98
C ILE A 20 6.28 -22.32 1.60
N THR A 21 5.35 -21.60 2.24
CA THR A 21 3.92 -21.68 1.96
C THR A 21 3.34 -20.32 1.50
N GLY A 22 2.04 -20.31 1.20
CA GLY A 22 1.30 -19.11 0.83
C GLY A 22 1.91 -18.39 -0.38
N ASN A 23 2.01 -17.07 -0.30
CA ASN A 23 2.53 -16.25 -1.38
C ASN A 23 4.01 -16.53 -1.69
N VAL A 24 4.81 -16.94 -0.71
CA VAL A 24 6.21 -17.31 -0.93
C VAL A 24 6.30 -18.52 -1.85
N PHE A 25 5.49 -19.54 -1.60
CA PHE A 25 5.38 -20.72 -2.47
C PHE A 25 4.94 -20.32 -3.88
N LEU A 26 3.90 -19.51 -4.02
CA LEU A 26 3.39 -19.05 -5.32
C LEU A 26 4.45 -18.25 -6.09
N ASN A 27 5.18 -17.36 -5.43
CA ASN A 27 6.25 -16.60 -6.06
C ASN A 27 7.33 -17.52 -6.66
N LYS A 28 7.75 -18.54 -5.91
CA LYS A 28 8.73 -19.54 -6.38
C LYS A 28 8.15 -20.40 -7.50
N LEU A 29 6.91 -20.85 -7.36
CA LEU A 29 6.20 -21.65 -8.38
C LEU A 29 6.09 -20.91 -9.71
N LEU A 30 5.85 -19.60 -9.68
CA LEU A 30 5.77 -18.72 -10.84
C LEU A 30 7.16 -18.32 -11.39
N GLY A 31 8.24 -18.86 -10.84
CA GLY A 31 9.60 -18.67 -11.33
C GLY A 31 10.31 -17.41 -10.87
N ALA A 32 9.79 -16.74 -9.83
CA ALA A 32 10.52 -15.62 -9.22
C ALA A 32 11.69 -16.10 -8.37
N SER A 33 12.80 -15.36 -8.40
CA SER A 33 13.83 -15.49 -7.37
C SER A 33 13.40 -14.74 -6.12
N VAL A 34 13.51 -15.37 -4.94
CA VAL A 34 13.06 -14.82 -3.68
C VAL A 34 14.23 -14.77 -2.70
N GLU A 35 14.50 -13.60 -2.16
CA GLU A 35 15.49 -13.37 -1.11
C GLU A 35 14.81 -12.80 0.14
N PHE A 36 15.33 -13.17 1.31
CA PHE A 36 14.85 -12.63 2.58
C PHE A 36 15.86 -11.63 3.15
N ARG A 37 15.32 -10.67 3.90
CA ARG A 37 16.05 -9.69 4.70
C ARG A 37 15.55 -9.72 6.13
N GLU A 38 16.43 -9.41 7.06
CA GLU A 38 16.06 -9.28 8.48
C GLU A 38 15.19 -8.04 8.70
N SER A 39 14.40 -8.05 9.77
CA SER A 39 13.52 -6.93 10.12
C SER A 39 14.32 -5.66 10.46
N GLY A 40 13.70 -4.50 10.20
CA GLY A 40 14.25 -3.20 10.57
C GLY A 40 15.16 -2.57 9.53
N LEU A 41 15.41 -3.21 8.40
CA LEU A 41 16.13 -2.61 7.28
C LEU A 41 15.22 -1.68 6.46
N ASP A 42 15.83 -0.69 5.80
CA ASP A 42 15.13 0.06 4.76
C ASP A 42 14.99 -0.80 3.50
N MET A 43 13.84 -1.45 3.36
CA MET A 43 13.55 -2.36 2.25
C MET A 43 13.58 -1.68 0.88
N ASN A 44 13.36 -0.36 0.81
CA ASN A 44 13.48 0.37 -0.43
C ASN A 44 14.97 0.55 -0.79
N ALA A 45 15.81 0.91 0.17
CA ALA A 45 17.26 0.99 -0.03
C ALA A 45 17.86 -0.37 -0.42
N GLU A 46 17.41 -1.47 0.20
CA GLU A 46 17.80 -2.85 -0.18
C GLU A 46 17.39 -3.16 -1.63
N GLY A 47 16.16 -2.84 -2.01
CA GLY A 47 15.68 -3.04 -3.38
C GLY A 47 16.45 -2.25 -4.42
N GLU A 48 16.77 -0.99 -4.13
CA GLU A 48 17.62 -0.16 -4.99
C GLU A 48 19.03 -0.72 -5.10
N ALA A 49 19.61 -1.25 -4.02
CA ALA A 49 20.94 -1.88 -4.03
C ALA A 49 20.96 -3.12 -4.93
N VAL A 50 19.93 -3.97 -4.86
CA VAL A 50 19.79 -5.12 -5.76
C VAL A 50 19.61 -4.66 -7.20
N SER A 51 18.80 -3.63 -7.43
CA SER A 51 18.60 -3.05 -8.77
C SER A 51 19.93 -2.55 -9.37
N ARG A 52 20.77 -1.87 -8.58
CA ARG A 52 22.12 -1.45 -9.03
C ARG A 52 22.98 -2.64 -9.43
N LYS A 53 23.07 -3.68 -8.56
CA LYS A 53 23.85 -4.90 -8.86
C LYS A 53 23.39 -5.59 -10.15
N LEU A 54 22.09 -5.67 -10.37
CA LEU A 54 21.53 -6.24 -11.61
C LEU A 54 21.90 -5.41 -12.83
N SER A 55 21.99 -4.08 -12.70
CA SER A 55 22.43 -3.20 -13.78
C SER A 55 23.90 -3.40 -14.12
N GLU A 56 24.75 -3.58 -13.12
CA GLU A 56 26.21 -3.82 -13.29
C GLU A 56 26.49 -5.08 -14.12
N VAL A 57 25.62 -6.08 -14.07
CA VAL A 57 25.73 -7.31 -14.88
C VAL A 57 24.93 -7.24 -16.19
N GLY A 58 24.58 -6.03 -16.64
CA GLY A 58 23.96 -5.78 -17.94
C GLY A 58 22.44 -5.98 -18.01
N SER A 59 21.76 -6.20 -16.87
CA SER A 59 20.30 -6.22 -16.81
C SER A 59 19.72 -4.81 -16.85
N LYS A 60 18.42 -4.70 -17.20
CA LYS A 60 17.65 -3.45 -17.14
C LYS A 60 16.53 -3.61 -16.09
N PRO A 61 16.83 -3.51 -14.79
CA PRO A 61 15.84 -3.69 -13.76
C PRO A 61 14.87 -2.52 -13.67
N TYR A 62 13.62 -2.81 -13.32
CA TYR A 62 12.64 -1.82 -12.89
C TYR A 62 12.28 -2.12 -11.43
N PHE A 63 12.62 -1.21 -10.52
CA PHE A 63 12.34 -1.36 -9.10
C PHE A 63 10.91 -0.95 -8.77
N ILE A 64 10.18 -1.86 -8.12
CA ILE A 64 8.85 -1.63 -7.58
C ILE A 64 8.99 -1.58 -6.05
N PRO A 65 8.74 -0.43 -5.39
CA PRO A 65 8.85 -0.31 -3.94
C PRO A 65 7.78 -1.13 -3.23
N GLY A 66 7.96 -1.35 -1.93
CA GLY A 66 7.01 -2.08 -1.10
C GLY A 66 5.57 -1.55 -1.25
N GLY A 67 4.63 -2.47 -1.54
CA GLY A 67 3.24 -2.13 -1.84
C GLY A 67 3.00 -1.39 -3.16
N GLY A 68 4.00 -1.23 -4.03
CA GLY A 68 3.90 -0.40 -5.23
C GLY A 68 3.67 1.08 -4.92
N SER A 69 4.04 1.54 -3.71
CA SER A 69 3.65 2.85 -3.17
C SER A 69 4.55 3.96 -3.69
N ASN A 70 4.39 4.30 -4.94
CA ASN A 70 4.95 5.48 -5.59
C ASN A 70 3.88 6.17 -6.46
N ALA A 71 4.22 7.31 -7.05
CA ALA A 71 3.26 8.10 -7.85
C ALA A 71 2.75 7.36 -9.09
N VAL A 72 3.49 6.37 -9.62
CA VAL A 72 3.04 5.54 -10.75
C VAL A 72 2.05 4.48 -10.26
N GLY A 73 2.41 3.75 -9.19
CA GLY A 73 1.54 2.72 -8.62
C GLY A 73 0.22 3.29 -8.08
N ALA A 74 0.25 4.50 -7.50
CA ALA A 74 -0.94 5.18 -7.02
C ALA A 74 -1.97 5.48 -8.14
N LEU A 75 -1.53 5.60 -9.41
CA LEU A 75 -2.46 5.80 -10.53
C LEU A 75 -3.47 4.66 -10.70
N GLY A 76 -3.12 3.45 -10.29
CA GLY A 76 -4.07 2.34 -10.27
C GLY A 76 -5.28 2.64 -9.39
N TYR A 77 -5.07 3.28 -8.23
CA TYR A 77 -6.16 3.69 -7.35
C TYR A 77 -6.83 5.01 -7.72
N VAL A 78 -6.16 5.87 -8.49
CA VAL A 78 -6.83 6.97 -9.17
C VAL A 78 -7.86 6.42 -10.17
N ASN A 79 -7.48 5.42 -10.95
CA ASN A 79 -8.41 4.75 -11.86
C ASN A 79 -9.56 4.04 -11.11
N CYS A 80 -9.27 3.41 -9.98
CA CYS A 80 -10.30 2.85 -9.09
C CYS A 80 -11.31 3.94 -8.62
N ALA A 81 -10.83 5.14 -8.26
CA ALA A 81 -11.71 6.25 -7.88
C ALA A 81 -12.64 6.68 -9.03
N LEU A 82 -12.11 6.74 -10.27
CA LEU A 82 -12.91 7.02 -11.48
C LEU A 82 -14.02 5.97 -11.67
N GLU A 83 -13.67 4.70 -11.55
CA GLU A 83 -14.60 3.58 -11.67
C GLU A 83 -15.69 3.65 -10.60
N LEU A 84 -15.30 3.85 -9.32
CA LEU A 84 -16.23 3.98 -8.20
C LEU A 84 -17.24 5.10 -8.42
N VAL A 85 -16.80 6.31 -8.78
CA VAL A 85 -17.68 7.45 -9.01
C VAL A 85 -18.63 7.17 -10.17
N SER A 86 -18.16 6.52 -11.23
CA SER A 86 -19.01 6.10 -12.35
C SER A 86 -20.10 5.11 -11.93
N GLN A 87 -19.71 4.09 -11.14
CA GLN A 87 -20.66 3.07 -10.63
C GLN A 87 -21.68 3.66 -9.66
N PHE A 88 -21.27 4.57 -8.77
CA PHE A 88 -22.17 5.22 -7.82
C PHE A 88 -23.23 6.07 -8.54
N LYS A 89 -22.80 6.85 -9.54
CA LYS A 89 -23.69 7.64 -10.39
C LYS A 89 -24.69 6.74 -11.14
N ALA A 90 -24.21 5.67 -11.76
CA ALA A 90 -25.05 4.75 -12.54
C ALA A 90 -26.12 4.06 -11.67
N LYS A 91 -25.81 3.78 -10.40
CA LYS A 91 -26.72 3.13 -9.45
C LYS A 91 -27.52 4.10 -8.59
N SER A 92 -27.28 5.41 -8.72
CA SER A 92 -27.88 6.46 -7.87
C SER A 92 -27.65 6.22 -6.36
N ILE A 93 -26.46 5.66 -6.00
CA ILE A 93 -26.07 5.40 -4.62
C ILE A 93 -25.18 6.54 -4.13
N ARG A 94 -25.37 6.93 -2.87
CA ARG A 94 -24.50 7.88 -2.16
C ARG A 94 -23.82 7.17 -0.99
N PHE A 95 -22.58 7.54 -0.72
CA PHE A 95 -21.82 7.07 0.42
C PHE A 95 -21.29 8.26 1.22
N ASP A 96 -21.23 8.10 2.55
CA ASP A 96 -20.69 9.12 3.45
C ASP A 96 -19.17 9.03 3.55
N TYR A 97 -18.64 7.82 3.47
CA TYR A 97 -17.19 7.53 3.55
C TYR A 97 -16.80 6.36 2.65
N LEU A 98 -15.58 6.44 2.12
CA LEU A 98 -14.85 5.29 1.62
C LEU A 98 -13.86 4.86 2.70
N VAL A 99 -14.03 3.66 3.25
CA VAL A 99 -13.18 3.14 4.33
C VAL A 99 -12.28 2.02 3.79
N HIS A 100 -11.00 2.06 4.12
CA HIS A 100 -10.06 1.02 3.72
C HIS A 100 -8.89 0.88 4.73
N ALA A 101 -8.18 -0.25 4.68
CA ALA A 101 -6.95 -0.43 5.46
C ALA A 101 -5.80 0.38 4.83
N THR A 102 -5.06 1.17 5.63
CA THR A 102 -3.91 1.97 5.15
C THR A 102 -2.61 1.55 5.84
N GLY A 103 -1.56 1.38 5.07
CA GLY A 103 -0.24 1.00 5.57
C GLY A 103 0.89 1.49 4.67
N SER A 104 0.99 0.98 3.44
CA SER A 104 2.03 1.35 2.48
C SER A 104 1.78 2.66 1.72
N THR A 105 0.66 3.34 1.97
CA THR A 105 0.24 4.65 1.44
C THR A 105 -0.35 4.68 0.03
N GLY A 106 0.05 3.80 -0.89
CA GLY A 106 -0.31 3.86 -2.31
C GLY A 106 -1.81 3.86 -2.59
N THR A 107 -2.55 2.99 -1.91
CA THR A 107 -4.01 2.88 -2.04
C THR A 107 -4.69 4.19 -1.65
N GLN A 108 -4.42 4.68 -0.42
CA GLN A 108 -5.04 5.91 0.06
C GLN A 108 -4.66 7.13 -0.78
N ALA A 109 -3.39 7.22 -1.15
CA ALA A 109 -2.92 8.35 -1.96
C ALA A 109 -3.61 8.40 -3.33
N GLY A 110 -3.78 7.25 -4.00
CA GLY A 110 -4.46 7.19 -5.27
C GLY A 110 -5.95 7.48 -5.17
N LEU A 111 -6.64 6.91 -4.17
CA LEU A 111 -8.06 7.17 -3.93
C LEU A 111 -8.32 8.64 -3.62
N VAL A 112 -7.55 9.24 -2.71
CA VAL A 112 -7.70 10.67 -2.37
C VAL A 112 -7.42 11.54 -3.60
N ALA A 113 -6.32 11.30 -4.32
CA ALA A 113 -5.97 12.07 -5.51
C ALA A 113 -7.06 11.97 -6.60
N GLY A 114 -7.61 10.77 -6.79
CA GLY A 114 -8.68 10.54 -7.76
C GLY A 114 -10.00 11.19 -7.37
N LEU A 115 -10.46 11.00 -6.13
CA LEU A 115 -11.74 11.51 -5.65
C LEU A 115 -11.75 13.04 -5.52
N GLU A 116 -10.67 13.65 -5.05
CA GLU A 116 -10.50 15.11 -5.01
C GLU A 116 -10.39 15.69 -6.43
N GLY A 117 -9.66 15.03 -7.33
CA GLY A 117 -9.56 15.44 -8.74
C GLY A 117 -10.89 15.38 -9.51
N LEU A 118 -11.84 14.57 -9.04
CA LEU A 118 -13.20 14.47 -9.58
C LEU A 118 -14.21 15.37 -8.86
N ASP A 119 -13.79 16.10 -7.85
CA ASP A 119 -14.66 16.89 -6.98
C ASP A 119 -15.85 16.06 -6.45
N SER A 120 -15.57 14.82 -6.06
CA SER A 120 -16.60 13.84 -5.69
C SER A 120 -17.27 14.13 -4.35
N GLY A 121 -16.61 14.90 -3.49
CA GLY A 121 -17.05 15.15 -2.11
C GLY A 121 -16.99 13.93 -1.18
N LEU A 122 -16.52 12.76 -1.65
CA LEU A 122 -16.46 11.53 -0.86
C LEU A 122 -15.13 11.44 -0.08
N PRO A 123 -15.15 11.54 1.26
CA PRO A 123 -13.94 11.44 2.07
C PRO A 123 -13.43 9.99 2.13
N VAL A 124 -12.09 9.84 2.18
CA VAL A 124 -11.41 8.55 2.31
C VAL A 124 -10.84 8.41 3.71
N LEU A 125 -11.36 7.46 4.48
CA LEU A 125 -10.88 7.13 5.81
C LEU A 125 -9.96 5.90 5.75
N GLY A 126 -8.68 6.08 6.05
CA GLY A 126 -7.72 5.00 6.18
C GLY A 126 -7.67 4.46 7.61
N ILE A 127 -7.95 3.17 7.80
CA ILE A 127 -7.72 2.50 9.09
C ILE A 127 -6.27 2.03 9.11
N SER A 128 -5.45 2.62 9.98
CA SER A 128 -4.03 2.31 10.03
C SER A 128 -3.78 0.89 10.51
N VAL A 129 -2.85 0.20 9.84
CA VAL A 129 -2.50 -1.19 10.19
C VAL A 129 -1.17 -1.30 10.96
N ARG A 130 -0.42 -0.19 11.15
CA ARG A 130 0.89 -0.26 11.82
C ARG A 130 1.40 1.04 12.43
N GLN A 131 1.01 2.20 11.95
CA GLN A 131 1.57 3.48 12.38
C GLN A 131 0.51 4.32 13.08
N ASN A 132 0.94 5.27 13.92
CA ASN A 132 0.03 6.28 14.43
C ASN A 132 -0.50 7.17 13.29
N SER A 133 -1.63 7.81 13.53
CA SER A 133 -2.34 8.61 12.54
C SER A 133 -1.47 9.72 11.97
N GLU A 134 -0.71 10.44 12.80
CA GLU A 134 0.11 11.57 12.38
C GLU A 134 1.17 11.17 11.34
N LYS A 135 1.92 10.10 11.63
CA LYS A 135 2.94 9.56 10.72
C LYS A 135 2.32 9.01 9.43
N GLN A 136 1.17 8.35 9.54
CA GLN A 136 0.48 7.79 8.38
C GLN A 136 -0.09 8.91 7.50
N ILE A 137 -0.70 9.94 8.08
CA ILE A 137 -1.18 11.13 7.36
C ILE A 137 -0.05 11.79 6.57
N ASP A 138 1.10 12.04 7.22
CA ASP A 138 2.25 12.66 6.54
C ASP A 138 2.78 11.82 5.39
N ALA A 139 2.87 10.51 5.59
CA ALA A 139 3.34 9.60 4.56
C ALA A 139 2.38 9.54 3.35
N VAL A 140 1.07 9.47 3.60
CA VAL A 140 0.04 9.49 2.56
C VAL A 140 0.04 10.83 1.84
N TRP A 141 0.06 11.95 2.56
CA TRP A 141 0.04 13.28 1.95
C TRP A 141 1.25 13.53 1.05
N LYS A 142 2.46 13.11 1.47
CA LYS A 142 3.66 13.18 0.61
C LYS A 142 3.44 12.46 -0.73
N LEU A 143 2.77 11.32 -0.71
CA LEU A 143 2.51 10.55 -1.93
C LEU A 143 1.35 11.14 -2.72
N VAL A 144 0.30 11.67 -2.06
CA VAL A 144 -0.79 12.40 -2.73
C VAL A 144 -0.24 13.55 -3.55
N ARG A 145 0.66 14.38 -2.99
CA ARG A 145 1.29 15.49 -3.72
C ARG A 145 2.00 15.02 -4.97
N LYS A 146 2.88 14.00 -4.87
CA LYS A 146 3.59 13.43 -6.02
C LYS A 146 2.64 12.85 -7.08
N THR A 147 1.50 12.28 -6.64
CA THR A 147 0.48 11.74 -7.53
C THR A 147 -0.26 12.86 -8.25
N SER A 148 -0.67 13.92 -7.52
CA SER A 148 -1.32 15.10 -8.10
C SER A 148 -0.42 15.84 -9.08
N GLU A 149 0.87 16.00 -8.78
CA GLU A 149 1.87 16.55 -9.70
C GLU A 149 1.93 15.74 -11.01
N LYS A 150 1.93 14.40 -10.90
CA LYS A 150 1.94 13.52 -12.07
C LYS A 150 0.66 13.60 -12.89
N LEU A 151 -0.48 13.81 -12.25
CA LEU A 151 -1.80 14.02 -12.89
C LEU A 151 -1.96 15.43 -13.43
N LYS A 152 -1.08 16.38 -13.08
CA LYS A 152 -1.25 17.81 -13.33
C LYS A 152 -2.58 18.35 -12.78
N SER A 153 -3.02 17.77 -11.65
CA SER A 153 -4.23 18.19 -10.95
C SER A 153 -3.91 19.26 -9.89
N GLN A 154 -4.96 19.83 -9.28
CA GLN A 154 -4.83 20.80 -8.20
C GLN A 154 -4.12 20.22 -6.97
N GLU A 155 -3.53 21.10 -6.16
CA GLU A 155 -2.92 20.73 -4.89
C GLU A 155 -3.99 20.29 -3.89
N ILE A 156 -3.76 19.16 -3.23
CA ILE A 156 -4.66 18.60 -2.22
C ILE A 156 -4.08 18.92 -0.84
N LYS A 157 -4.89 19.54 0.01
CA LYS A 157 -4.50 19.92 1.35
C LYS A 157 -4.32 18.69 2.26
N ARG A 158 -3.41 18.81 3.25
CA ARG A 158 -3.11 17.73 4.21
C ARG A 158 -4.35 17.28 5.01
N GLU A 159 -5.25 18.21 5.31
CA GLU A 159 -6.47 17.97 6.09
C GLU A 159 -7.47 17.03 5.40
N LYS A 160 -7.28 16.80 4.10
CA LYS A 160 -8.08 15.82 3.34
C LYS A 160 -7.67 14.38 3.61
N ILE A 161 -6.54 14.16 4.28
CA ILE A 161 -6.06 12.82 4.62
C ILE A 161 -6.60 12.43 5.99
N LEU A 162 -7.54 11.50 6.00
CA LEU A 162 -8.16 11.02 7.24
C LEU A 162 -7.58 9.64 7.57
N VAL A 163 -7.10 9.49 8.80
CA VAL A 163 -6.54 8.23 9.30
C VAL A 163 -7.03 7.97 10.72
N ASP A 164 -7.42 6.73 10.97
CA ASP A 164 -7.76 6.22 12.29
C ASP A 164 -6.76 5.12 12.68
N ASP A 165 -6.05 5.29 13.80
CA ASP A 165 -5.04 4.36 14.31
C ASP A 165 -5.47 3.60 15.58
N ARG A 166 -6.73 3.75 16.02
CA ARG A 166 -7.26 3.13 17.25
C ARG A 166 -7.23 1.60 17.21
N TYR A 167 -7.13 1.00 16.03
CA TYR A 167 -7.13 -0.44 15.82
C TYR A 167 -5.72 -1.02 15.62
N VAL A 168 -4.69 -0.19 15.75
CA VAL A 168 -3.30 -0.67 15.67
C VAL A 168 -2.97 -1.49 16.92
N GLY A 169 -2.61 -2.76 16.73
CA GLY A 169 -2.20 -3.67 17.81
C GLY A 169 -0.70 -3.58 18.13
N LYS A 170 -0.16 -4.64 18.72
CA LYS A 170 1.26 -4.74 19.13
C LYS A 170 2.24 -4.70 17.96
N GLY A 171 1.78 -4.99 16.73
CA GLY A 171 2.59 -4.98 15.52
C GLY A 171 1.80 -5.41 14.29
N TYR A 172 2.39 -5.16 13.13
CA TYR A 172 1.80 -5.56 11.84
C TYR A 172 1.68 -7.10 11.75
N ALA A 173 0.53 -7.58 11.29
CA ALA A 173 0.19 -9.00 11.19
C ALA A 173 0.13 -9.76 12.54
N ILE A 174 0.09 -9.07 13.68
CA ILE A 174 -0.17 -9.67 14.99
C ILE A 174 -1.65 -9.47 15.31
N PRO A 175 -2.46 -10.55 15.38
CA PRO A 175 -3.89 -10.43 15.66
C PRO A 175 -4.15 -9.86 17.06
N THR A 176 -5.22 -9.10 17.20
CA THR A 176 -5.76 -8.59 18.46
C THR A 176 -7.10 -9.29 18.76
N ASP A 177 -7.60 -9.15 19.98
CA ASP A 177 -8.94 -9.67 20.33
C ASP A 177 -10.01 -9.06 19.40
N GLY A 178 -9.92 -7.76 19.07
CA GLY A 178 -10.81 -7.12 18.11
C GLY A 178 -10.66 -7.65 16.67
N THR A 179 -9.47 -8.15 16.29
CA THR A 179 -9.29 -8.84 15.00
C THR A 179 -10.06 -10.16 14.98
N ILE A 180 -9.98 -10.92 16.07
CA ILE A 180 -10.69 -12.21 16.19
C ILE A 180 -12.19 -11.97 16.23
N GLU A 181 -12.65 -10.97 17.01
CA GLU A 181 -14.06 -10.58 17.06
C GLU A 181 -14.58 -10.22 15.65
N ALA A 182 -13.88 -9.37 14.91
CA ALA A 182 -14.30 -8.99 13.56
C ALA A 182 -14.39 -10.17 12.60
N ILE A 183 -13.46 -11.13 12.67
CA ILE A 183 -13.49 -12.34 11.83
C ILE A 183 -14.72 -13.22 12.18
N THR A 184 -15.11 -13.27 13.44
CA THR A 184 -16.26 -14.11 13.88
C THR A 184 -17.62 -13.46 13.61
N LEU A 185 -17.65 -12.15 13.27
CA LEU A 185 -18.88 -11.44 12.89
C LEU A 185 -19.23 -11.60 11.40
N LEU A 186 -18.31 -12.11 10.58
CA LEU A 186 -18.46 -12.32 9.13
C LEU A 186 -18.88 -13.77 8.83
#